data_edfa3748ae5f833eae592990f865842a
#
_entry.id   edfa3748ae5f833eae592990f865842a
#
_cell.length_a   1.000
_cell.length_b   1.000
_cell.length_c   1.000
_cell.angle_alpha   90.00
_cell.angle_beta   90.00
_cell.angle_gamma   90.00
#
_symmetry.space_group_name_H-M   'P 1'
#
loop_
_entity.id
_entity.type
_entity.pdbx_description
1 polymer ?
#
loop_
_entity_poly.entity_id
_entity_poly.type
_entity_poly.pdbx_seq_one_letter_code
_entity_poly.pdbx_strand_id
1 'polypeptide(L)'
;MRSKIIAVNAGIVTVIAILTYVLLQTSLKEVVANPGERKKEVAQALRAASSQLALDALRLERWLEHQAGTESTRGVLALGTPEARSEAATAEANKVRDAAVSEPMFAKMAPSLVLFVDAQGIAVGRNGSAQMRGEQLGKDYPSLLEAIKSGSTGSAIWINKQRQEQMLTSYAPLRSEAGAVIGALVLGTPLSDERLSRTSELTSGQTLMLALVNDKNVSVIADSAATADEISAATDATVAAAARQAESSGSVASADAAIQDRLYGVVPVDGYGKTDAVLIAAIPSSLVGSVSGLLWPVLAIAGLGLVLVVAGGVLLGNYISAPISELEDGLLAIINGQSDLRFQLEHPELGGLVFRINSLLNAMMGVAEDTTDDQGRPSQGPSAQGFQDG
;
A
#
# COMPACT_ATOMS: atom_id res chain seq x y z
N MET A 1 6.96 -9.40 -53.78
CA MET A 1 5.86 -8.72 -53.02
C MET A 1 5.78 -9.15 -51.59
N ARG A 2 5.78 -10.43 -51.28
CA ARG A 2 5.62 -11.05 -49.96
C ARG A 2 6.54 -10.45 -48.86
N SER A 3 7.86 -10.39 -49.09
CA SER A 3 8.82 -9.85 -48.12
C SER A 3 8.59 -8.37 -47.77
N LYS A 4 8.13 -7.58 -48.76
CA LYS A 4 7.81 -6.16 -48.54
C LYS A 4 6.57 -5.97 -47.65
N ILE A 5 5.54 -6.77 -47.84
CA ILE A 5 4.30 -6.72 -47.01
C ILE A 5 4.62 -7.13 -45.58
N ILE A 6 5.36 -8.21 -45.39
CA ILE A 6 5.79 -8.66 -44.07
C ILE A 6 6.65 -7.58 -43.38
N ALA A 7 7.62 -7.00 -44.09
CA ALA A 7 8.49 -5.98 -43.55
C ALA A 7 7.74 -4.70 -43.13
N VAL A 8 6.77 -4.26 -43.95
CA VAL A 8 5.94 -3.07 -43.62
C VAL A 8 5.07 -3.33 -42.38
N ASN A 9 4.37 -4.45 -42.33
CA ASN A 9 3.51 -4.79 -41.20
C ASN A 9 4.31 -5.01 -39.92
N ALA A 10 5.45 -5.71 -39.98
CA ALA A 10 6.34 -5.87 -38.85
C ALA A 10 6.89 -4.50 -38.38
N GLY A 11 7.26 -3.61 -39.31
CA GLY A 11 7.66 -2.25 -38.99
C GLY A 11 6.59 -1.45 -38.26
N ILE A 12 5.35 -1.50 -38.74
CA ILE A 12 4.20 -0.82 -38.10
C ILE A 12 4.00 -1.34 -36.66
N VAL A 13 3.97 -2.65 -36.47
CA VAL A 13 3.79 -3.26 -35.14
C VAL A 13 4.93 -2.87 -34.20
N THR A 14 6.17 -2.88 -34.69
CA THR A 14 7.34 -2.47 -33.89
C THR A 14 7.24 -1.00 -33.49
N VAL A 15 6.86 -0.10 -34.40
CA VAL A 15 6.69 1.34 -34.09
C VAL A 15 5.56 1.54 -33.07
N ILE A 16 4.43 0.87 -33.22
CA ILE A 16 3.32 0.94 -32.24
C ILE A 16 3.77 0.42 -30.88
N ALA A 17 4.50 -0.69 -30.84
CA ALA A 17 5.02 -1.26 -29.59
C ALA A 17 5.98 -0.31 -28.87
N ILE A 18 6.91 0.33 -29.62
CA ILE A 18 7.83 1.31 -29.05
C ILE A 18 7.09 2.54 -28.53
N LEU A 19 6.13 3.09 -29.30
CA LEU A 19 5.33 4.23 -28.88
C LEU A 19 4.51 3.91 -27.62
N THR A 20 3.85 2.76 -27.59
CA THR A 20 3.10 2.30 -26.41
C THR A 20 4.00 2.15 -25.20
N TYR A 21 5.17 1.55 -25.37
CA TYR A 21 6.17 1.42 -24.30
C TYR A 21 6.60 2.77 -23.73
N VAL A 22 6.97 3.73 -24.62
CA VAL A 22 7.40 5.06 -24.21
C VAL A 22 6.28 5.84 -23.52
N LEU A 23 5.06 5.80 -24.06
CA LEU A 23 3.89 6.45 -23.46
C LEU A 23 3.54 5.85 -22.11
N LEU A 24 3.54 4.52 -21.99
CA LEU A 24 3.31 3.86 -20.70
C LEU A 24 4.40 4.20 -19.68
N GLN A 25 5.67 4.18 -20.10
CA GLN A 25 6.77 4.51 -19.22
C GLN A 25 6.71 5.93 -18.70
N THR A 26 6.35 6.91 -19.55
CA THR A 26 6.22 8.32 -19.14
C THR A 26 4.99 8.52 -18.25
N SER A 27 3.83 8.00 -18.64
CA SER A 27 2.60 8.13 -17.85
C SER A 27 2.67 7.40 -16.51
N LEU A 28 3.27 6.20 -16.45
CA LEU A 28 3.47 5.48 -15.20
C LEU A 28 4.47 6.20 -14.29
N LYS A 29 5.56 6.74 -14.82
CA LYS A 29 6.49 7.54 -14.01
C LYS A 29 5.82 8.75 -13.39
N GLU A 30 4.96 9.42 -14.13
CA GLU A 30 4.26 10.63 -13.67
C GLU A 30 3.21 10.31 -12.59
N VAL A 31 2.45 9.21 -12.74
CA VAL A 31 1.42 8.79 -11.79
C VAL A 31 2.02 8.09 -10.56
N VAL A 32 3.04 7.24 -10.76
CA VAL A 32 3.63 6.40 -9.69
C VAL A 32 4.66 7.17 -8.88
N ALA A 33 5.33 8.15 -9.47
CA ALA A 33 6.38 8.94 -8.84
C ALA A 33 5.95 10.38 -8.52
N ASN A 34 4.64 10.67 -8.35
CA ASN A 34 4.21 11.97 -7.90
C ASN A 34 4.51 12.13 -6.40
N PRO A 35 5.63 12.78 -6.01
CA PRO A 35 6.02 12.91 -4.60
C PRO A 35 4.97 13.66 -3.78
N GLY A 36 4.17 14.53 -4.43
CA GLY A 36 3.13 15.30 -3.79
C GLY A 36 1.96 14.43 -3.31
N GLU A 37 1.50 13.51 -4.13
CA GLU A 37 0.41 12.58 -3.75
C GLU A 37 0.88 11.60 -2.67
N ARG A 38 2.11 11.11 -2.76
CA ARG A 38 2.68 10.22 -1.73
C ARG A 38 2.86 10.93 -0.39
N LYS A 39 3.31 12.20 -0.39
CA LYS A 39 3.36 13.00 0.84
C LYS A 39 1.96 13.20 1.45
N LYS A 40 0.93 13.38 0.65
CA LYS A 40 -0.47 13.46 1.14
C LYS A 40 -0.92 12.14 1.75
N GLU A 41 -0.58 11.00 1.15
CA GLU A 41 -0.90 9.66 1.67
C GLU A 41 -0.26 9.44 3.04
N VAL A 42 1.05 9.73 3.18
CA VAL A 42 1.74 9.69 4.49
C VAL A 42 1.02 10.58 5.50
N ALA A 43 0.69 11.81 5.12
CA ALA A 43 0.03 12.75 6.01
C ALA A 43 -1.37 12.27 6.44
N GLN A 44 -2.13 11.64 5.56
CA GLN A 44 -3.43 11.06 5.88
C GLN A 44 -3.30 9.89 6.85
N ALA A 45 -2.37 8.98 6.59
CA ALA A 45 -2.11 7.85 7.47
C ALA A 45 -1.67 8.29 8.88
N LEU A 46 -0.78 9.27 8.95
CA LEU A 46 -0.33 9.83 10.23
C LEU A 46 -1.47 10.50 11.00
N ARG A 47 -2.33 11.27 10.33
CA ARG A 47 -3.50 11.86 10.98
C ARG A 47 -4.46 10.79 11.48
N ALA A 48 -4.70 9.74 10.70
CA ALA A 48 -5.55 8.63 11.12
C ALA A 48 -4.97 7.92 12.34
N ALA A 49 -3.65 7.62 12.34
CA ALA A 49 -2.96 6.99 13.44
C ALA A 49 -2.95 7.87 14.71
N SER A 50 -2.64 9.16 14.59
CA SER A 50 -2.67 10.12 15.69
C SER A 50 -4.09 10.25 16.26
N SER A 51 -5.11 10.37 15.41
CA SER A 51 -6.51 10.42 15.84
C SER A 51 -6.94 9.13 16.56
N GLN A 52 -6.47 7.97 16.14
CA GLN A 52 -6.74 6.71 16.83
C GLN A 52 -6.12 6.70 18.24
N LEU A 53 -4.88 7.15 18.38
CA LEU A 53 -4.25 7.28 19.70
C LEU A 53 -4.99 8.28 20.59
N ALA A 54 -5.44 9.40 20.04
CA ALA A 54 -6.23 10.38 20.77
C ALA A 54 -7.59 9.80 21.21
N LEU A 55 -8.26 9.02 20.39
CA LEU A 55 -9.48 8.30 20.76
C LEU A 55 -9.23 7.28 21.85
N ASP A 56 -8.11 6.58 21.80
CA ASP A 56 -7.73 5.64 22.85
C ASP A 56 -7.50 6.38 24.18
N ALA A 57 -6.84 7.54 24.18
CA ALA A 57 -6.68 8.38 25.36
C ALA A 57 -8.04 8.76 25.96
N LEU A 58 -8.96 9.28 25.16
CA LEU A 58 -10.30 9.65 25.60
C LEU A 58 -11.10 8.48 26.17
N ARG A 59 -10.99 7.28 25.57
CA ARG A 59 -11.64 6.06 26.09
C ARG A 59 -11.06 5.66 27.43
N LEU A 60 -9.74 5.72 27.57
CA LEU A 60 -9.07 5.43 28.84
C LEU A 60 -9.47 6.43 29.93
N GLU A 61 -9.50 7.73 29.62
CA GLU A 61 -9.94 8.77 30.54
C GLU A 61 -11.37 8.54 31.02
N ARG A 62 -12.31 8.27 30.13
CA ARG A 62 -13.72 8.02 30.45
C ARG A 62 -13.89 6.80 31.32
N TRP A 63 -13.21 5.72 30.97
CA TRP A 63 -13.25 4.49 31.77
C TRP A 63 -12.67 4.73 33.17
N LEU A 64 -11.52 5.42 33.24
CA LEU A 64 -10.85 5.70 34.51
C LEU A 64 -11.66 6.67 35.38
N GLU A 65 -12.31 7.67 34.79
CA GLU A 65 -13.23 8.58 35.48
C GLU A 65 -14.40 7.82 36.16
N HIS A 66 -14.94 6.82 35.43
CA HIS A 66 -15.98 5.94 36.00
C HIS A 66 -15.42 5.16 37.18
N GLN A 67 -14.23 4.55 37.09
CA GLN A 67 -13.62 3.81 38.19
C GLN A 67 -13.30 4.72 39.38
N ALA A 68 -12.78 5.90 39.15
CA ALA A 68 -12.47 6.90 40.17
C ALA A 68 -13.76 7.37 40.91
N GLY A 69 -14.89 7.27 40.24
CA GLY A 69 -16.20 7.60 40.79
C GLY A 69 -16.83 6.54 41.73
N THR A 70 -16.28 5.31 41.78
CA THR A 70 -16.84 4.23 42.63
C THR A 70 -16.59 4.51 44.12
N GLU A 71 -17.46 4.00 44.97
CA GLU A 71 -17.36 4.17 46.45
C GLU A 71 -16.06 3.54 46.99
N SER A 72 -15.72 2.33 46.52
CA SER A 72 -14.49 1.63 46.91
C SER A 72 -13.24 2.44 46.63
N THR A 73 -13.15 3.04 45.46
CA THR A 73 -12.01 3.82 45.01
C THR A 73 -11.89 5.14 45.77
N ARG A 74 -13.00 5.85 46.00
CA ARG A 74 -13.02 7.11 46.77
C ARG A 74 -12.59 6.92 48.23
N GLY A 75 -13.01 5.83 48.85
CA GLY A 75 -12.70 5.53 50.24
C GLY A 75 -11.22 5.27 50.53
N VAL A 76 -10.45 4.88 49.54
CA VAL A 76 -9.04 4.48 49.72
C VAL A 76 -8.19 5.57 50.40
N LEU A 77 -8.27 6.83 49.91
CA LEU A 77 -7.47 7.92 50.42
C LEU A 77 -8.01 8.58 51.71
N ALA A 78 -9.24 8.22 52.12
CA ALA A 78 -9.87 8.75 53.30
C ALA A 78 -9.43 8.06 54.60
N LEU A 79 -8.70 6.94 54.51
CA LEU A 79 -8.21 6.20 55.68
C LEU A 79 -7.19 6.98 56.50
N GLY A 80 -7.19 6.80 57.81
CA GLY A 80 -6.46 7.67 58.74
C GLY A 80 -4.93 7.47 58.74
N THR A 81 -4.44 6.23 58.59
CA THR A 81 -3.01 5.96 58.65
C THR A 81 -2.40 5.76 57.26
N PRO A 82 -1.15 6.16 57.03
CA PRO A 82 -0.45 5.95 55.77
C PRO A 82 -0.36 4.48 55.40
N GLU A 83 -0.18 3.58 56.33
CA GLU A 83 -0.09 2.13 56.15
C GLU A 83 -1.41 1.59 55.63
N ALA A 84 -2.52 1.89 56.33
CA ALA A 84 -3.87 1.45 55.94
C ALA A 84 -4.24 1.99 54.57
N ARG A 85 -3.91 3.25 54.25
CA ARG A 85 -4.11 3.82 52.92
C ARG A 85 -3.33 3.08 51.83
N SER A 86 -2.07 2.74 52.10
CA SER A 86 -1.23 2.04 51.14
C SER A 86 -1.72 0.61 50.86
N GLU A 87 -2.11 -0.10 51.90
CA GLU A 87 -2.69 -1.46 51.77
C GLU A 87 -4.02 -1.42 50.98
N ALA A 88 -4.93 -0.51 51.35
CA ALA A 88 -6.19 -0.33 50.64
C ALA A 88 -5.99 0.11 49.18
N ALA A 89 -5.07 1.05 48.95
CA ALA A 89 -4.72 1.51 47.60
C ALA A 89 -4.20 0.37 46.74
N THR A 90 -3.34 -0.48 47.30
CA THR A 90 -2.77 -1.63 46.56
C THR A 90 -3.85 -2.68 46.27
N ALA A 91 -4.72 -2.97 47.25
CA ALA A 91 -5.84 -3.93 47.05
C ALA A 91 -6.79 -3.41 45.96
N GLU A 92 -7.20 -2.14 46.03
CA GLU A 92 -8.10 -1.55 45.07
C GLU A 92 -7.47 -1.38 43.69
N ALA A 93 -6.18 -1.03 43.60
CA ALA A 93 -5.44 -0.97 42.34
C ALA A 93 -5.40 -2.33 41.62
N ASN A 94 -5.28 -3.44 42.36
CA ASN A 94 -5.39 -4.78 41.79
C ASN A 94 -6.78 -5.05 41.24
N LYS A 95 -7.84 -4.70 41.97
CA LYS A 95 -9.22 -4.86 41.48
C LYS A 95 -9.51 -4.04 40.23
N VAL A 96 -9.09 -2.77 40.23
CA VAL A 96 -9.23 -1.89 39.04
C VAL A 96 -8.50 -2.48 37.85
N ARG A 97 -7.26 -3.01 38.05
CA ARG A 97 -6.52 -3.69 37.00
C ARG A 97 -7.26 -4.93 36.48
N ASP A 98 -7.77 -5.75 37.34
CA ASP A 98 -8.49 -6.99 36.99
C ASP A 98 -9.81 -6.66 36.28
N ALA A 99 -10.53 -5.61 36.69
CA ALA A 99 -11.67 -5.07 35.97
C ALA A 99 -11.29 -4.61 34.56
N ALA A 100 -10.17 -3.88 34.41
CA ALA A 100 -9.69 -3.44 33.10
C ALA A 100 -9.35 -4.61 32.18
N VAL A 101 -8.70 -5.66 32.69
CA VAL A 101 -8.38 -6.87 31.87
C VAL A 101 -9.64 -7.53 31.32
N SER A 102 -10.76 -7.41 32.01
CA SER A 102 -12.05 -7.97 31.59
C SER A 102 -12.77 -7.14 30.51
N GLU A 103 -12.35 -5.90 30.29
CA GLU A 103 -12.96 -5.01 29.33
C GLU A 103 -12.40 -5.22 27.90
N PRO A 104 -13.25 -5.27 26.86
CA PRO A 104 -12.82 -5.49 25.50
C PRO A 104 -11.82 -4.41 24.98
N MET A 105 -11.90 -3.18 25.49
CA MET A 105 -11.02 -2.11 25.10
C MET A 105 -9.56 -2.34 25.48
N PHE A 106 -9.30 -3.15 26.51
CA PHE A 106 -7.96 -3.53 26.96
C PHE A 106 -7.48 -4.88 26.40
N ALA A 107 -8.27 -5.53 25.54
CA ALA A 107 -7.85 -6.76 24.90
C ALA A 107 -6.49 -6.56 24.19
N LYS A 108 -5.50 -7.36 24.56
CA LYS A 108 -4.09 -7.26 24.08
C LYS A 108 -3.30 -6.02 24.56
N MET A 109 -3.92 -5.12 25.34
CA MET A 109 -3.26 -3.92 25.88
C MET A 109 -3.56 -3.77 27.37
N ALA A 110 -3.45 -4.85 28.12
CA ALA A 110 -3.75 -4.87 29.53
C ALA A 110 -2.93 -3.80 30.28
N PRO A 111 -3.54 -3.06 31.23
CA PRO A 111 -2.80 -2.10 32.03
C PRO A 111 -1.68 -2.77 32.80
N SER A 112 -0.48 -2.24 32.67
CA SER A 112 0.68 -2.66 33.48
C SER A 112 0.78 -1.89 34.80
N LEU A 113 0.20 -0.69 34.85
CA LEU A 113 0.22 0.18 36.01
C LEU A 113 -1.21 0.62 36.36
N VAL A 114 -1.60 0.40 37.61
CA VAL A 114 -2.71 1.09 38.26
C VAL A 114 -2.19 1.63 39.59
N LEU A 115 -2.39 2.92 39.85
CA LEU A 115 -1.71 3.62 40.93
C LEU A 115 -2.64 4.66 41.53
N PHE A 116 -2.62 4.76 42.87
CA PHE A 116 -3.23 5.85 43.62
C PHE A 116 -2.17 6.86 44.03
N VAL A 117 -2.43 8.13 43.80
CA VAL A 117 -1.59 9.24 44.26
C VAL A 117 -2.40 10.19 45.14
N ASP A 118 -1.73 10.82 46.09
CA ASP A 118 -2.35 11.86 46.95
C ASP A 118 -2.44 13.21 46.24
N ALA A 119 -2.94 14.23 46.95
CA ALA A 119 -3.10 15.59 46.43
C ALA A 119 -1.78 16.28 46.05
N GLN A 120 -0.64 15.77 46.54
CA GLN A 120 0.70 16.24 46.21
C GLN A 120 1.30 15.46 45.02
N GLY A 121 0.60 14.46 44.51
CA GLY A 121 1.10 13.57 43.43
C GLY A 121 2.13 12.54 43.95
N ILE A 122 2.07 12.22 45.23
CA ILE A 122 2.93 11.18 45.85
C ILE A 122 2.20 9.84 45.73
N ALA A 123 2.93 8.80 45.31
CA ALA A 123 2.38 7.44 45.21
C ALA A 123 1.96 6.90 46.58
N VAL A 124 0.71 6.52 46.73
CA VAL A 124 0.15 5.92 47.95
C VAL A 124 0.19 4.41 47.88
N GLY A 125 -0.17 3.83 46.73
CA GLY A 125 -0.11 2.40 46.49
C GLY A 125 -0.41 2.08 45.03
N ARG A 126 0.12 0.95 44.58
CA ARG A 126 -0.05 0.50 43.17
C ARG A 126 -0.37 -0.98 43.11
N ASN A 127 -0.86 -1.43 41.94
CA ASN A 127 -1.01 -2.85 41.68
C ASN A 127 0.32 -3.60 41.88
N GLY A 128 0.26 -4.79 42.45
CA GLY A 128 1.39 -5.68 42.69
C GLY A 128 1.87 -5.66 44.16
N SER A 129 2.48 -4.57 44.63
CA SER A 129 3.07 -4.54 45.98
C SER A 129 2.79 -3.25 46.74
N ALA A 130 2.37 -3.39 48.00
CA ALA A 130 2.14 -2.28 48.92
C ALA A 130 3.45 -1.56 49.34
N GLN A 131 4.62 -2.14 49.09
CA GLN A 131 5.91 -1.52 49.39
C GLN A 131 6.33 -0.44 48.39
N MET A 132 5.68 -0.39 47.23
CA MET A 132 5.97 0.59 46.18
C MET A 132 5.16 1.87 46.40
N ARG A 133 5.58 2.67 47.37
CA ARG A 133 4.94 3.93 47.78
C ARG A 133 5.97 5.03 48.01
N GLY A 134 5.54 6.28 48.02
CA GLY A 134 6.37 7.44 48.35
C GLY A 134 7.13 8.06 47.16
N GLU A 135 6.95 7.53 45.95
CA GLU A 135 7.48 8.14 44.70
C GLU A 135 6.81 9.49 44.46
N GLN A 136 7.60 10.54 44.14
CA GLN A 136 7.13 11.89 43.88
C GLN A 136 6.73 12.10 42.41
N LEU A 137 5.69 11.37 41.95
CA LEU A 137 5.27 11.35 40.58
C LEU A 137 4.77 12.71 40.03
N GLY A 138 4.17 13.53 40.91
CA GLY A 138 3.77 14.89 40.54
C GLY A 138 4.94 15.78 40.15
N LYS A 139 6.17 15.50 40.62
CA LYS A 139 7.36 16.20 40.20
C LYS A 139 7.89 15.70 38.86
N ASP A 140 7.85 14.38 38.67
CA ASP A 140 8.36 13.76 37.43
C ASP A 140 7.41 13.92 36.28
N TYR A 141 6.09 14.01 36.58
CA TYR A 141 5.00 14.17 35.60
C TYR A 141 4.11 15.36 35.96
N PRO A 142 4.49 16.58 35.59
CA PRO A 142 3.76 17.83 35.97
C PRO A 142 2.30 17.85 35.55
N SER A 143 1.95 17.21 34.42
CA SER A 143 0.57 17.11 33.90
C SER A 143 -0.37 16.37 34.88
N LEU A 144 0.13 15.37 35.60
CA LEU A 144 -0.61 14.71 36.67
C LEU A 144 -0.97 15.69 37.80
N LEU A 145 0.00 16.50 38.24
CA LEU A 145 -0.21 17.49 39.30
C LEU A 145 -1.17 18.61 38.87
N GLU A 146 -1.10 19.00 37.57
CA GLU A 146 -2.04 19.97 36.98
C GLU A 146 -3.47 19.44 36.98
N ALA A 147 -3.65 18.17 36.60
CA ALA A 147 -4.96 17.51 36.62
C ALA A 147 -5.53 17.38 38.04
N ILE A 148 -4.71 17.05 39.02
CA ILE A 148 -5.12 17.01 40.43
C ILE A 148 -5.60 18.41 40.88
N LYS A 149 -4.85 19.47 40.56
CA LYS A 149 -5.18 20.85 40.94
C LYS A 149 -6.43 21.38 40.23
N SER A 150 -6.58 21.09 38.95
CA SER A 150 -7.76 21.52 38.17
C SER A 150 -8.98 20.65 38.41
N GLY A 151 -8.79 19.44 38.97
CA GLY A 151 -9.84 18.47 39.14
C GLY A 151 -10.38 17.92 37.82
N SER A 152 -9.55 17.87 36.76
CA SER A 152 -9.86 17.34 35.44
C SER A 152 -9.16 16.00 35.19
N THR A 153 -9.75 15.18 34.35
CA THR A 153 -9.09 14.01 33.76
C THR A 153 -8.06 14.43 32.74
N GLY A 154 -7.09 13.57 32.47
CA GLY A 154 -6.10 13.83 31.43
C GLY A 154 -5.26 12.59 31.13
N SER A 155 -4.47 12.71 30.08
CA SER A 155 -3.55 11.65 29.65
C SER A 155 -2.16 12.23 29.34
N ALA A 156 -1.12 11.40 29.50
CA ALA A 156 0.25 11.75 29.18
C ALA A 156 1.04 10.50 28.78
N ILE A 157 2.14 10.69 28.05
CA ILE A 157 3.11 9.64 27.83
C ILE A 157 4.13 9.67 28.98
N TRP A 158 4.17 8.59 29.74
CA TRP A 158 5.13 8.44 30.83
C TRP A 158 6.32 7.60 30.40
N ILE A 159 7.51 8.08 30.67
CA ILE A 159 8.77 7.42 30.34
C ILE A 159 9.55 7.21 31.62
N ASN A 160 9.65 5.97 32.04
CA ASN A 160 10.50 5.58 33.15
C ASN A 160 11.87 5.14 32.62
N LYS A 161 12.81 6.06 32.63
CA LYS A 161 14.19 5.81 32.14
C LYS A 161 14.93 4.73 32.93
N GLN A 162 14.61 4.54 34.20
CA GLN A 162 15.27 3.54 35.05
C GLN A 162 14.81 2.13 34.74
N ARG A 163 13.52 1.97 34.36
CA ARG A 163 12.92 0.67 34.03
C ARG A 163 12.82 0.42 32.54
N GLN A 164 13.19 1.41 31.72
CA GLN A 164 12.99 1.37 30.26
C GLN A 164 11.53 1.07 29.87
N GLU A 165 10.59 1.55 30.70
CA GLU A 165 9.15 1.37 30.46
C GLU A 165 8.58 2.67 29.88
N GLN A 166 7.85 2.55 28.81
CA GLN A 166 7.05 3.64 28.23
C GLN A 166 5.58 3.27 28.31
N MET A 167 4.76 4.21 28.77
CA MET A 167 3.34 3.98 28.98
C MET A 167 2.51 5.13 28.44
N LEU A 168 1.40 4.81 27.81
CA LEU A 168 0.28 5.74 27.65
C LEU A 168 -0.48 5.73 28.95
N THR A 169 -0.48 6.85 29.66
CA THR A 169 -0.99 6.97 31.00
C THR A 169 -2.15 7.94 31.05
N SER A 170 -3.26 7.51 31.63
CA SER A 170 -4.41 8.36 31.92
C SER A 170 -4.59 8.50 33.43
N TYR A 171 -5.12 9.61 33.85
CA TYR A 171 -5.36 9.90 35.27
C TYR A 171 -6.71 10.61 35.47
N ALA A 172 -7.41 10.24 36.56
CA ALA A 172 -8.69 10.81 36.96
C ALA A 172 -8.63 11.28 38.40
N PRO A 173 -9.11 12.49 38.72
CA PRO A 173 -9.10 13.03 40.07
C PRO A 173 -10.04 12.22 40.99
N LEU A 174 -9.54 11.89 42.17
CA LEU A 174 -10.30 11.31 43.26
C LEU A 174 -10.91 12.43 44.13
N ARG A 175 -12.22 12.36 44.36
CA ARG A 175 -12.94 13.35 45.15
C ARG A 175 -13.47 12.76 46.45
N SER A 176 -13.33 13.53 47.53
CA SER A 176 -13.99 13.21 48.78
C SER A 176 -15.52 13.31 48.64
N GLU A 177 -16.27 12.86 49.67
CA GLU A 177 -17.71 13.03 49.75
C GLU A 177 -18.12 14.52 49.68
N ALA A 178 -17.28 15.43 50.19
CA ALA A 178 -17.48 16.88 50.08
C ALA A 178 -17.13 17.48 48.71
N GLY A 179 -16.71 16.66 47.74
CA GLY A 179 -16.35 17.07 46.38
C GLY A 179 -14.92 17.63 46.21
N ALA A 180 -14.13 17.73 47.28
CA ALA A 180 -12.74 18.19 47.20
C ALA A 180 -11.88 17.11 46.57
N VAL A 181 -10.93 17.53 45.70
CA VAL A 181 -9.94 16.62 45.13
C VAL A 181 -8.91 16.24 46.19
N ILE A 182 -8.79 14.94 46.46
CA ILE A 182 -7.92 14.35 47.48
C ILE A 182 -6.73 13.59 46.89
N GLY A 183 -6.69 13.43 45.58
CA GLY A 183 -5.65 12.72 44.84
C GLY A 183 -6.11 12.35 43.45
N ALA A 184 -5.47 11.33 42.86
CA ALA A 184 -5.88 10.80 41.58
C ALA A 184 -5.67 9.29 41.49
N LEU A 185 -6.51 8.66 40.67
CA LEU A 185 -6.30 7.31 40.16
C LEU A 185 -5.58 7.41 38.81
N VAL A 186 -4.52 6.64 38.64
CA VAL A 186 -3.68 6.62 37.46
C VAL A 186 -3.70 5.23 36.84
N LEU A 187 -3.81 5.14 35.52
CA LEU A 187 -3.75 3.90 34.80
C LEU A 187 -2.78 4.04 33.62
N GLY A 188 -1.80 3.14 33.56
CA GLY A 188 -0.81 3.09 32.48
C GLY A 188 -0.95 1.80 31.65
N THR A 189 -1.03 1.96 30.35
CA THR A 189 -1.00 0.86 29.38
C THR A 189 0.34 0.90 28.64
N PRO A 190 0.95 -0.27 28.35
CA PRO A 190 2.24 -0.29 27.66
C PRO A 190 2.17 0.41 26.30
N LEU A 191 3.20 1.16 26.00
CA LEU A 191 3.45 1.70 24.69
C LEU A 191 4.36 0.71 23.98
N SER A 192 3.76 -0.24 23.28
CA SER A 192 4.42 -1.40 22.69
C SER A 192 4.28 -1.45 21.18
N ASP A 193 5.16 -2.24 20.56
CA ASP A 193 5.13 -2.54 19.14
C ASP A 193 3.77 -3.14 18.72
N GLU A 194 3.15 -3.96 19.59
CA GLU A 194 1.83 -4.54 19.33
C GLU A 194 0.74 -3.46 19.21
N ARG A 195 0.79 -2.41 20.03
CA ARG A 195 -0.13 -1.27 19.90
C ARG A 195 0.05 -0.55 18.58
N LEU A 196 1.28 -0.30 18.16
CA LEU A 196 1.55 0.35 16.88
C LEU A 196 1.21 -0.53 15.70
N SER A 197 1.42 -1.84 15.78
CA SER A 197 1.01 -2.80 14.75
C SER A 197 -0.49 -2.75 14.51
N ARG A 198 -1.33 -2.72 15.57
CA ARG A 198 -2.79 -2.55 15.44
C ARG A 198 -3.17 -1.21 14.81
N THR A 199 -2.47 -0.14 15.19
CA THR A 199 -2.71 1.19 14.59
C THR A 199 -2.31 1.20 13.13
N SER A 200 -1.22 0.52 12.77
CA SER A 200 -0.76 0.33 11.40
C SER A 200 -1.79 -0.42 10.53
N GLU A 201 -2.42 -1.47 11.05
CA GLU A 201 -3.49 -2.20 10.35
C GLU A 201 -4.65 -1.27 9.96
N LEU A 202 -5.00 -0.30 10.82
CA LEU A 202 -6.03 0.71 10.55
C LEU A 202 -5.60 1.77 9.52
N THR A 203 -4.31 1.89 9.27
CA THR A 203 -3.71 2.87 8.34
C THR A 203 -3.16 2.22 7.07
N SER A 204 -3.78 1.14 6.61
CA SER A 204 -3.39 0.40 5.39
C SER A 204 -2.04 -0.32 5.50
N GLY A 205 -1.64 -0.72 6.71
CA GLY A 205 -0.44 -1.53 6.95
C GLY A 205 0.88 -0.77 6.74
N GLN A 206 0.86 0.55 6.85
CA GLN A 206 2.08 1.35 6.75
C GLN A 206 2.96 1.17 7.98
N THR A 207 4.28 1.23 7.81
CA THR A 207 5.19 1.18 8.94
C THR A 207 5.05 2.43 9.79
N LEU A 208 4.66 2.24 11.05
CA LEU A 208 4.55 3.29 12.06
C LEU A 208 5.65 3.13 13.10
N MET A 209 6.24 4.23 13.51
CA MET A 209 7.23 4.29 14.59
C MET A 209 6.85 5.42 15.54
N LEU A 210 6.97 5.17 16.82
CA LEU A 210 6.86 6.20 17.83
C LEU A 210 8.26 6.61 18.28
N ALA A 211 8.52 7.89 18.28
CA ALA A 211 9.83 8.42 18.63
C ALA A 211 9.72 9.58 19.62
N LEU A 212 10.77 9.75 20.42
CA LEU A 212 10.97 10.90 21.28
C LEU A 212 11.90 11.89 20.60
N VAL A 213 11.49 13.14 20.61
CA VAL A 213 12.25 14.26 20.09
C VAL A 213 12.98 14.93 21.28
N ASN A 214 14.28 14.98 21.19
CA ASN A 214 15.10 15.77 22.09
C ASN A 214 15.82 16.85 21.27
N ASP A 215 16.37 17.86 21.92
CA ASP A 215 17.07 18.98 21.26
C ASP A 215 18.12 18.52 20.22
N LYS A 216 18.74 17.35 20.44
CA LYS A 216 19.83 16.84 19.61
C LYS A 216 19.48 15.60 18.79
N ASN A 217 18.59 14.74 19.30
CA ASN A 217 18.34 13.41 18.72
C ASN A 217 16.85 13.08 18.68
N VAL A 218 16.50 12.24 17.72
CA VAL A 218 15.22 11.50 17.69
C VAL A 218 15.52 10.05 18.04
N SER A 219 14.79 9.46 18.97
CA SER A 219 14.95 8.06 19.35
C SER A 219 13.63 7.30 19.20
N VAL A 220 13.63 6.27 18.39
CA VAL A 220 12.47 5.36 18.23
C VAL A 220 12.34 4.53 19.51
N ILE A 221 11.12 4.48 20.06
CA ILE A 221 10.80 3.79 21.32
C ILE A 221 9.84 2.63 21.15
N ALA A 222 9.09 2.61 20.05
CA ALA A 222 8.24 1.49 19.63
C ALA A 222 8.00 1.57 18.12
N ASP A 223 7.73 0.44 17.49
CA ASP A 223 7.45 0.37 16.05
C ASP A 223 6.44 -0.72 15.68
N SER A 224 5.88 -0.63 14.48
CA SER A 224 4.92 -1.59 13.93
C SER A 224 5.60 -2.56 12.96
N ALA A 225 6.63 -3.26 13.38
CA ALA A 225 7.48 -4.13 12.56
C ALA A 225 8.36 -3.35 11.55
N ALA A 226 8.98 -2.24 12.01
CA ALA A 226 9.97 -1.53 11.22
C ALA A 226 11.25 -2.35 11.03
N THR A 227 11.85 -2.24 9.86
CA THR A 227 13.17 -2.82 9.62
C THR A 227 14.27 -1.98 10.30
N ALA A 228 15.44 -2.58 10.53
CA ALA A 228 16.57 -1.85 11.09
C ALA A 228 16.96 -0.63 10.25
N ASP A 229 16.84 -0.73 8.94
CA ASP A 229 17.10 0.37 8.00
C ASP A 229 16.08 1.51 8.16
N GLU A 230 14.79 1.19 8.35
CA GLU A 230 13.74 2.18 8.60
C GLU A 230 13.93 2.89 9.94
N ILE A 231 14.30 2.16 10.99
CA ILE A 231 14.62 2.73 12.31
C ILE A 231 15.84 3.65 12.20
N SER A 232 16.88 3.20 11.49
CA SER A 232 18.07 4.02 11.24
C SER A 232 17.73 5.30 10.48
N ALA A 233 16.93 5.19 9.41
CA ALA A 233 16.48 6.33 8.61
C ALA A 233 15.58 7.28 9.39
N ALA A 234 14.75 6.78 10.31
CA ALA A 234 13.91 7.62 11.19
C ALA A 234 14.76 8.52 12.11
N THR A 235 16.00 8.15 12.38
CA THR A 235 16.96 8.96 13.15
C THR A 235 17.84 9.87 12.29
N ASP A 236 17.69 9.85 10.95
CA ASP A 236 18.42 10.73 10.05
C ASP A 236 18.12 12.22 10.32
N ALA A 237 19.08 13.07 9.99
CA ALA A 237 18.99 14.51 10.25
C ALA A 237 17.79 15.17 9.58
N THR A 238 17.36 14.69 8.40
CA THR A 238 16.20 15.22 7.66
C THR A 238 14.88 14.85 8.32
N VAL A 239 14.74 13.61 8.79
CA VAL A 239 13.55 13.16 9.56
C VAL A 239 13.54 13.84 10.94
N ALA A 240 14.69 13.98 11.58
CA ALA A 240 14.80 14.69 12.85
C ALA A 240 14.42 16.18 12.71
N ALA A 241 14.74 16.83 11.60
CA ALA A 241 14.28 18.19 11.30
C ALA A 241 12.76 18.25 11.13
N ALA A 242 12.17 17.31 10.39
CA ALA A 242 10.73 17.20 10.24
C ALA A 242 10.04 16.91 11.59
N ALA A 243 10.62 16.10 12.45
CA ALA A 243 10.10 15.80 13.78
C ALA A 243 10.04 17.04 14.67
N ARG A 244 11.10 17.83 14.71
CA ARG A 244 11.10 19.12 15.44
C ARG A 244 10.10 20.13 14.85
N GLN A 245 9.98 20.17 13.53
CA GLN A 245 8.98 21.00 12.87
C GLN A 245 7.57 20.56 13.25
N ALA A 246 7.28 19.27 13.24
CA ALA A 246 5.98 18.72 13.62
C ALA A 246 5.65 19.05 15.09
N GLU A 247 6.59 18.85 16.00
CA GLU A 247 6.45 19.16 17.43
C GLU A 247 6.16 20.66 17.65
N SER A 248 6.95 21.53 17.01
CA SER A 248 6.79 23.00 17.19
C SER A 248 5.53 23.56 16.54
N SER A 249 5.09 23.03 15.41
CA SER A 249 3.93 23.49 14.66
C SER A 249 2.61 22.82 15.08
N GLY A 250 2.66 21.71 15.80
CA GLY A 250 1.48 20.88 16.09
C GLY A 250 0.84 20.25 14.85
N SER A 251 1.58 20.12 13.75
CA SER A 251 1.04 19.67 12.46
C SER A 251 1.94 18.62 11.81
N VAL A 252 1.40 17.94 10.78
CA VAL A 252 2.19 16.97 10.00
C VAL A 252 3.30 17.69 9.26
N ALA A 253 4.52 17.20 9.45
CA ALA A 253 5.69 17.55 8.66
C ALA A 253 6.18 16.31 7.87
N SER A 254 6.93 16.52 6.81
CA SER A 254 7.49 15.44 6.00
C SER A 254 8.95 15.72 5.71
N ALA A 255 9.76 14.68 5.65
CA ALA A 255 11.11 14.79 5.15
C ALA A 255 11.11 15.28 3.69
N ASP A 256 12.07 16.13 3.34
CA ASP A 256 12.10 16.77 2.01
C ASP A 256 12.39 15.77 0.89
N ALA A 257 13.18 14.74 1.17
CA ALA A 257 13.59 13.72 0.23
C ALA A 257 13.29 12.30 0.75
N ALA A 258 13.21 11.35 -0.18
CA ALA A 258 13.17 9.94 0.17
C ALA A 258 14.54 9.48 0.72
N ILE A 259 14.49 8.68 1.77
CA ILE A 259 15.65 8.03 2.38
C ILE A 259 15.47 6.53 2.19
N GLN A 260 16.46 5.86 1.59
CA GLN A 260 16.39 4.41 1.31
C GLN A 260 15.09 3.99 0.59
N ASP A 261 14.72 4.74 -0.45
CA ASP A 261 13.49 4.53 -1.24
C ASP A 261 12.18 4.63 -0.44
N ARG A 262 12.20 5.30 0.72
CA ARG A 262 11.01 5.57 1.54
C ARG A 262 10.82 7.05 1.80
N LEU A 263 9.56 7.46 1.86
CA LEU A 263 9.14 8.78 2.32
C LEU A 263 8.74 8.70 3.78
N TYR A 264 9.25 9.65 4.56
CA TYR A 264 8.97 9.76 5.97
C TYR A 264 8.11 10.99 6.24
N GLY A 265 7.03 10.78 6.98
CA GLY A 265 6.24 11.86 7.55
C GLY A 265 6.24 11.75 9.06
N VAL A 266 5.97 12.86 9.73
CA VAL A 266 5.98 12.97 11.19
C VAL A 266 4.79 13.80 11.65
N VAL A 267 4.16 13.40 12.76
CA VAL A 267 3.09 14.15 13.43
C VAL A 267 3.29 14.05 14.95
N PRO A 268 2.99 15.10 15.73
CA PRO A 268 2.96 14.97 17.19
C PRO A 268 1.89 13.97 17.62
N VAL A 269 2.08 13.34 18.76
CA VAL A 269 1.08 12.45 19.33
C VAL A 269 0.01 13.28 20.03
N ASP A 270 -1.21 13.21 19.52
CA ASP A 270 -2.37 13.93 20.10
C ASP A 270 -3.04 13.10 21.21
N GLY A 271 -3.75 13.80 22.11
CA GLY A 271 -4.55 13.17 23.17
C GLY A 271 -3.79 12.90 24.48
N TYR A 272 -2.48 13.14 24.52
CA TYR A 272 -1.64 12.85 25.67
C TYR A 272 -0.94 14.10 26.25
N GLY A 273 -1.60 15.23 26.15
CA GLY A 273 -1.07 16.51 26.61
C GLY A 273 0.15 16.99 25.79
N LYS A 274 0.93 17.88 26.39
CA LYS A 274 2.19 18.32 25.80
C LYS A 274 3.24 17.21 25.97
N THR A 275 3.71 16.67 24.88
CA THR A 275 4.68 15.57 24.86
C THR A 275 5.74 15.79 23.79
N ASP A 276 6.95 15.36 24.07
CA ASP A 276 8.06 15.33 23.11
C ASP A 276 7.98 14.09 22.18
N ALA A 277 6.85 13.36 22.22
CA ALA A 277 6.65 12.19 21.41
C ALA A 277 6.01 12.54 20.05
N VAL A 278 6.55 11.94 19.01
CA VAL A 278 6.04 12.05 17.63
C VAL A 278 5.78 10.67 17.05
N LEU A 279 4.80 10.60 16.18
CA LEU A 279 4.53 9.43 15.37
C LEU A 279 5.17 9.63 13.99
N ILE A 280 5.96 8.68 13.56
CA ILE A 280 6.63 8.67 12.25
C ILE A 280 5.99 7.58 11.40
N ALA A 281 5.64 7.89 10.17
CA ALA A 281 5.23 6.90 9.18
C ALA A 281 6.25 6.81 8.05
N ALA A 282 6.56 5.57 7.65
CA ALA A 282 7.42 5.28 6.51
C ALA A 282 6.60 4.56 5.43
N ILE A 283 6.59 5.09 4.22
CA ILE A 283 5.98 4.46 3.07
C ILE A 283 6.97 4.35 1.91
N PRO A 284 6.85 3.34 1.03
CA PRO A 284 7.66 3.28 -0.17
C PRO A 284 7.52 4.57 -1.00
N SER A 285 8.63 5.11 -1.50
CA SER A 285 8.62 6.32 -2.34
C SER A 285 7.96 6.10 -3.69
N SER A 286 7.90 4.84 -4.16
CA SER A 286 7.20 4.41 -5.36
C SER A 286 6.14 3.37 -5.05
N LEU A 287 4.98 3.45 -5.71
CA LEU A 287 3.89 2.45 -5.60
C LEU A 287 4.29 1.07 -6.15
N VAL A 288 5.32 1.03 -6.98
CA VAL A 288 5.78 -0.19 -7.64
C VAL A 288 7.29 -0.26 -7.49
N GLY A 289 7.78 -1.33 -6.93
CA GLY A 289 9.21 -1.57 -6.68
C GLY A 289 10.10 -1.51 -7.94
N SER A 290 9.55 -1.75 -9.13
CA SER A 290 10.13 -1.31 -10.40
C SER A 290 9.02 -1.16 -11.45
N VAL A 291 8.96 0.00 -12.08
CA VAL A 291 8.12 0.24 -13.27
C VAL A 291 8.43 -0.79 -14.37
N SER A 292 9.64 -1.33 -14.40
CA SER A 292 10.07 -2.38 -15.31
C SER A 292 9.25 -3.67 -15.18
N GLY A 293 8.81 -4.05 -13.99
CA GLY A 293 7.95 -5.22 -13.80
C GLY A 293 6.57 -5.10 -14.45
N LEU A 294 6.00 -3.89 -14.45
CA LEU A 294 4.73 -3.62 -15.12
C LEU A 294 4.86 -3.55 -16.65
N LEU A 295 6.04 -3.24 -17.17
CA LEU A 295 6.28 -3.11 -18.61
C LEU A 295 6.53 -4.46 -19.29
N TRP A 296 6.91 -5.50 -18.54
CA TRP A 296 7.15 -6.83 -19.09
C TRP A 296 5.95 -7.44 -19.84
N PRO A 297 4.71 -7.38 -19.32
CA PRO A 297 3.54 -7.86 -20.07
C PRO A 297 3.32 -7.13 -21.40
N VAL A 298 3.62 -5.83 -21.46
CA VAL A 298 3.48 -5.02 -22.68
C VAL A 298 4.50 -5.50 -23.74
N LEU A 299 5.74 -5.74 -23.33
CA LEU A 299 6.78 -6.28 -24.22
C LEU A 299 6.44 -7.70 -24.68
N ALA A 300 5.87 -8.53 -23.81
CA ALA A 300 5.44 -9.88 -24.17
C ALA A 300 4.30 -9.87 -25.20
N ILE A 301 3.29 -9.00 -25.04
CA ILE A 301 2.19 -8.83 -25.99
C ILE A 301 2.71 -8.27 -27.34
N ALA A 302 3.61 -7.31 -27.30
CA ALA A 302 4.24 -6.76 -28.51
C ALA A 302 5.05 -7.83 -29.26
N GLY A 303 5.81 -8.64 -28.54
CA GLY A 303 6.54 -9.77 -29.12
C GLY A 303 5.62 -10.82 -29.76
N LEU A 304 4.53 -11.18 -29.06
CA LEU A 304 3.52 -12.08 -29.60
C LEU A 304 2.86 -11.50 -30.84
N GLY A 305 2.51 -10.21 -30.84
CA GLY A 305 1.97 -9.49 -31.99
C GLY A 305 2.90 -9.55 -33.19
N LEU A 306 4.20 -9.37 -32.99
CA LEU A 306 5.19 -9.46 -34.06
C LEU A 306 5.27 -10.88 -34.65
N VAL A 307 5.26 -11.91 -33.80
CA VAL A 307 5.23 -13.31 -34.25
C VAL A 307 3.98 -13.58 -35.09
N LEU A 308 2.80 -13.13 -34.64
CA LEU A 308 1.55 -13.29 -35.39
C LEU A 308 1.55 -12.56 -36.74
N VAL A 309 2.15 -11.38 -36.81
CA VAL A 309 2.30 -10.62 -38.08
C VAL A 309 3.20 -11.36 -39.04
N VAL A 310 4.32 -11.89 -38.58
CA VAL A 310 5.22 -12.69 -39.43
C VAL A 310 4.54 -13.97 -39.90
N ALA A 311 3.94 -14.73 -38.99
CA ALA A 311 3.23 -15.96 -39.31
C ALA A 311 2.06 -15.70 -40.28
N GLY A 312 1.21 -14.69 -39.98
CA GLY A 312 0.12 -14.30 -40.85
C GLY A 312 0.60 -13.84 -42.23
N GLY A 313 1.67 -13.06 -42.29
CA GLY A 313 2.27 -12.62 -43.52
C GLY A 313 2.87 -13.76 -44.38
N VAL A 314 3.42 -14.78 -43.72
CA VAL A 314 3.88 -16.01 -44.41
C VAL A 314 2.70 -16.80 -44.93
N LEU A 315 1.68 -17.05 -44.12
CA LEU A 315 0.47 -17.78 -44.51
C LEU A 315 -0.26 -17.08 -45.63
N LEU A 316 -0.51 -15.78 -45.49
CA LEU A 316 -1.21 -14.99 -46.53
C LEU A 316 -0.38 -14.90 -47.82
N GLY A 317 0.94 -14.77 -47.68
CA GLY A 317 1.85 -14.78 -48.82
C GLY A 317 1.84 -16.12 -49.57
N ASN A 318 1.76 -17.25 -48.88
CA ASN A 318 1.61 -18.56 -49.53
C ASN A 318 0.22 -18.73 -50.16
N TYR A 319 -0.80 -18.26 -49.46
CA TYR A 319 -2.19 -18.38 -49.96
C TYR A 319 -2.46 -17.55 -51.22
N ILE A 320 -1.93 -16.35 -51.34
CA ILE A 320 -2.18 -15.44 -52.46
C ILE A 320 -1.03 -15.42 -53.48
N SER A 321 0.23 -15.30 -53.02
CA SER A 321 1.34 -15.07 -53.93
C SER A 321 1.76 -16.30 -54.70
N ALA A 322 1.63 -17.50 -54.11
CA ALA A 322 2.00 -18.73 -54.82
C ALA A 322 1.05 -19.02 -56.00
N PRO A 323 -0.30 -18.97 -55.84
CA PRO A 323 -1.22 -19.11 -56.95
C PRO A 323 -1.08 -18.07 -58.06
N ILE A 324 -0.77 -16.83 -57.70
CA ILE A 324 -0.52 -15.75 -58.68
C ILE A 324 0.76 -16.03 -59.47
N SER A 325 1.81 -16.48 -58.82
CA SER A 325 3.06 -16.84 -59.48
C SER A 325 2.88 -18.01 -60.47
N GLU A 326 2.06 -19.00 -60.07
CA GLU A 326 1.72 -20.15 -60.93
C GLU A 326 0.93 -19.70 -62.15
N LEU A 327 -0.02 -18.76 -62.00
CA LEU A 327 -0.73 -18.17 -63.13
C LEU A 327 0.21 -17.35 -64.05
N GLU A 328 1.18 -16.60 -63.48
CA GLU A 328 2.15 -15.81 -64.25
C GLU A 328 3.07 -16.71 -65.03
N ASP A 329 3.61 -17.76 -64.41
CA ASP A 329 4.50 -18.73 -65.06
C ASP A 329 3.76 -19.51 -66.16
N GLY A 330 2.51 -19.92 -65.93
CA GLY A 330 1.68 -20.57 -66.90
C GLY A 330 1.33 -19.68 -68.10
N LEU A 331 1.03 -18.38 -67.87
CA LEU A 331 0.84 -17.42 -68.93
C LEU A 331 2.10 -17.20 -69.79
N LEU A 332 3.26 -17.12 -69.16
CA LEU A 332 4.53 -17.04 -69.84
C LEU A 332 4.82 -18.25 -70.70
N ALA A 333 4.51 -19.45 -70.20
CA ALA A 333 4.63 -20.70 -70.96
C ALA A 333 3.74 -20.70 -72.24
N ILE A 334 2.51 -20.21 -72.08
CA ILE A 334 1.57 -20.05 -73.22
C ILE A 334 2.11 -19.05 -74.28
N ILE A 335 2.62 -17.92 -73.83
CA ILE A 335 3.26 -16.89 -74.72
C ILE A 335 4.44 -17.47 -75.41
N ASN A 336 5.21 -18.36 -74.81
CA ASN A 336 6.39 -19.02 -75.36
C ASN A 336 6.03 -20.23 -76.26
N GLY A 337 4.74 -20.44 -76.59
CA GLY A 337 4.31 -21.42 -77.60
C GLY A 337 3.67 -22.69 -77.04
N GLN A 338 3.49 -22.80 -75.75
CA GLN A 338 2.79 -23.95 -75.11
C GLN A 338 1.25 -23.66 -75.08
N SER A 339 0.61 -23.53 -76.22
CA SER A 339 -0.79 -23.12 -76.33
C SER A 339 -1.82 -24.13 -75.81
N ASP A 340 -1.41 -25.38 -75.55
CA ASP A 340 -2.27 -26.47 -75.03
C ASP A 340 -2.42 -26.48 -73.53
N LEU A 341 -1.69 -25.64 -72.79
CA LEU A 341 -1.74 -25.52 -71.35
C LEU A 341 -3.12 -24.96 -70.91
N ARG A 342 -3.67 -25.56 -69.87
CA ARG A 342 -4.86 -25.09 -69.12
C ARG A 342 -4.52 -25.02 -67.65
N PHE A 343 -5.03 -23.95 -67.02
CA PHE A 343 -4.83 -23.76 -65.57
C PHE A 343 -5.77 -24.64 -64.76
N GLN A 344 -5.28 -25.42 -63.84
CA GLN A 344 -6.03 -26.22 -62.87
C GLN A 344 -5.82 -25.74 -61.44
N LEU A 345 -6.08 -24.47 -61.21
CA LEU A 345 -5.88 -23.89 -59.91
C LEU A 345 -7.22 -23.87 -59.14
N GLU A 346 -7.34 -24.70 -58.12
CA GLU A 346 -8.46 -24.70 -57.17
C GLU A 346 -8.22 -23.65 -56.08
N HIS A 347 -8.58 -22.40 -56.35
CA HIS A 347 -8.49 -21.34 -55.39
C HIS A 347 -9.81 -20.60 -55.27
N PRO A 348 -10.39 -20.41 -54.05
CA PRO A 348 -11.73 -19.83 -53.90
C PRO A 348 -11.90 -18.46 -54.55
N GLU A 349 -10.88 -17.60 -54.48
CA GLU A 349 -10.97 -16.24 -55.02
C GLU A 349 -10.41 -16.10 -56.45
N LEU A 350 -9.52 -16.99 -56.86
CA LEU A 350 -8.89 -16.94 -58.18
C LEU A 350 -9.53 -17.90 -59.18
N GLY A 351 -10.38 -18.82 -58.75
CA GLY A 351 -11.03 -19.81 -59.61
C GLY A 351 -11.83 -19.16 -60.74
N GLY A 352 -12.53 -18.07 -60.50
CA GLY A 352 -13.23 -17.30 -61.52
C GLY A 352 -12.31 -16.66 -62.57
N LEU A 353 -11.12 -16.20 -62.17
CA LEU A 353 -10.09 -15.67 -63.08
C LEU A 353 -9.50 -16.80 -63.93
N VAL A 354 -9.14 -17.92 -63.30
CA VAL A 354 -8.65 -19.13 -63.97
C VAL A 354 -9.60 -19.62 -65.02
N PHE A 355 -10.90 -19.71 -64.66
CA PHE A 355 -11.96 -20.07 -65.60
C PHE A 355 -11.99 -19.14 -66.84
N ARG A 356 -11.99 -17.81 -66.64
CA ARG A 356 -12.02 -16.83 -67.73
C ARG A 356 -10.78 -16.93 -68.60
N ILE A 357 -9.59 -17.16 -68.03
CA ILE A 357 -8.34 -17.34 -68.80
C ILE A 357 -8.46 -18.61 -69.64
N ASN A 358 -8.92 -19.72 -69.06
CA ASN A 358 -9.11 -20.97 -69.81
C ASN A 358 -10.15 -20.84 -70.94
N SER A 359 -11.27 -20.12 -70.72
CA SER A 359 -12.28 -19.83 -71.73
C SER A 359 -11.73 -18.97 -72.89
N LEU A 360 -10.88 -17.96 -72.56
CA LEU A 360 -10.21 -17.14 -73.55
C LEU A 360 -9.25 -18.00 -74.42
N LEU A 361 -8.46 -18.86 -73.78
CA LEU A 361 -7.54 -19.77 -74.48
C LEU A 361 -8.30 -20.75 -75.36
N ASN A 362 -9.45 -21.28 -74.93
CA ASN A 362 -10.28 -22.13 -75.73
C ASN A 362 -10.86 -21.41 -76.96
N ALA A 363 -11.31 -20.16 -76.76
CA ALA A 363 -11.83 -19.33 -77.88
C ALA A 363 -10.71 -19.01 -78.88
N MET A 364 -9.48 -18.71 -78.44
CA MET A 364 -8.36 -18.45 -79.35
C MET A 364 -7.96 -19.67 -80.19
N MET A 365 -8.15 -20.88 -79.62
CA MET A 365 -7.77 -22.13 -80.27
C MET A 365 -8.92 -22.77 -81.06
N GLY A 366 -10.10 -22.15 -81.13
CA GLY A 366 -11.27 -22.69 -81.84
C GLY A 366 -11.88 -23.91 -81.15
N VAL A 367 -11.63 -24.13 -79.88
CA VAL A 367 -12.22 -25.22 -79.07
C VAL A 367 -13.59 -24.78 -78.56
N ALA A 368 -14.63 -25.65 -78.65
CA ALA A 368 -15.97 -25.31 -78.17
C ALA A 368 -15.96 -24.88 -76.71
N GLU A 369 -16.76 -23.85 -76.40
CA GLU A 369 -16.85 -23.29 -75.04
C GLU A 369 -17.44 -24.33 -74.08
N ASP A 370 -16.86 -24.48 -72.95
CA ASP A 370 -17.26 -25.44 -71.91
C ASP A 370 -18.50 -24.94 -71.18
N THR A 371 -19.43 -25.82 -70.86
CA THR A 371 -20.61 -25.50 -70.09
C THR A 371 -20.21 -25.34 -68.61
N THR A 372 -20.51 -24.18 -68.10
CA THR A 372 -20.23 -23.86 -66.71
C THR A 372 -21.38 -24.25 -65.75
N ASP A 373 -21.06 -24.63 -64.53
CA ASP A 373 -21.97 -24.72 -63.41
C ASP A 373 -22.44 -23.33 -62.96
N ASP A 374 -23.44 -23.24 -62.06
CA ASP A 374 -23.99 -21.99 -61.52
C ASP A 374 -22.98 -21.14 -60.75
N GLN A 375 -21.75 -21.65 -60.50
CA GLN A 375 -20.65 -20.99 -59.84
C GLN A 375 -19.52 -20.59 -60.83
N GLY A 376 -19.71 -20.75 -62.12
CA GLY A 376 -18.71 -20.42 -63.13
C GLY A 376 -17.58 -21.42 -63.27
N ARG A 377 -17.80 -22.69 -62.85
CA ARG A 377 -16.84 -23.77 -62.99
C ARG A 377 -17.17 -24.64 -64.20
N PRO A 378 -16.17 -25.13 -64.95
CA PRO A 378 -16.40 -26.02 -66.08
C PRO A 378 -17.06 -27.32 -65.60
N SER A 379 -18.23 -27.69 -66.16
CA SER A 379 -18.91 -28.93 -65.83
C SER A 379 -18.34 -30.14 -66.57
N GLN A 380 -17.70 -29.94 -67.72
CA GLN A 380 -16.92 -30.94 -68.42
C GLN A 380 -15.76 -30.23 -69.12
N GLY A 381 -14.52 -30.38 -68.60
CA GLY A 381 -13.37 -29.80 -69.25
C GLY A 381 -12.81 -30.64 -70.38
N PRO A 382 -12.31 -30.02 -71.46
CA PRO A 382 -11.36 -30.72 -72.31
C PRO A 382 -10.24 -31.20 -71.37
N SER A 383 -9.66 -32.34 -71.62
CA SER A 383 -8.59 -32.92 -70.79
C SER A 383 -7.51 -31.87 -70.55
N ALA A 384 -7.68 -31.14 -69.45
CA ALA A 384 -6.75 -30.16 -69.02
C ALA A 384 -5.48 -30.89 -68.64
N GLN A 385 -4.41 -30.65 -69.37
CA GLN A 385 -3.09 -31.01 -68.86
C GLN A 385 -2.76 -30.01 -67.80
N GLY A 386 -2.85 -30.46 -66.56
CA GLY A 386 -2.41 -29.66 -65.44
C GLY A 386 -0.92 -29.36 -65.57
N PHE A 387 -0.54 -28.24 -65.05
CA PHE A 387 0.85 -27.97 -64.70
C PHE A 387 1.30 -29.09 -63.78
N GLN A 388 1.95 -30.10 -64.32
CA GLN A 388 2.65 -31.14 -63.54
C GLN A 388 4.06 -30.64 -63.26
N ASP A 389 4.42 -30.71 -61.99
CA ASP A 389 5.70 -30.31 -61.40
C ASP A 389 6.91 -30.71 -62.23
N GLY A 390 7.76 -29.71 -62.46
CA GLY A 390 9.16 -29.88 -62.81
C GLY A 390 10.04 -29.36 -61.66
#